data_127e7bb6d0b240fb26a28dd41a1a0248
#
_entry.id   127e7bb6d0b240fb26a28dd41a1a0248
#
_cell.length_a   1.000
_cell.length_b   1.000
_cell.length_c   1.000
_cell.angle_alpha   90.00
_cell.angle_beta   90.00
_cell.angle_gamma   90.00
#
_symmetry.space_group_name_H-M   'P 1'
#
loop_
_entity.id
_entity.type
_entity.pdbx_description
1 polymer ?
#
loop_
_entity_poly.entity_id
_entity_poly.type
_entity_poly.pdbx_seq_one_letter_code
_entity_poly.pdbx_strand_id
1 'polypeptide(L)'
;ICRTVRKIRIYGGDFVIREATQEDTLALAELAIKLWSGHTILELKTLFLDLICSDNAVVFIKYVDNKAIGFAQCQLRNDYVEGTDTSPVGYLEGIFVEEEYGHNGYAKELLSKCENWAKERHCTEFASDCAIDNEISFKFHLSMGFEEANRIICFRKDI
;
A
#
# COMPACT_ATOMS: atom_id res chain seq x y z
N ILE A 1 15.31 -6.98 15.22
CA ILE A 1 15.65 -8.21 14.45
C ILE A 1 14.65 -8.29 13.31
N CYS A 2 15.10 -7.93 12.10
CA CYS A 2 14.26 -7.91 10.90
C CYS A 2 13.78 -9.33 10.57
N ARG A 3 12.49 -9.51 10.30
CA ARG A 3 11.89 -10.83 10.03
C ARG A 3 12.48 -11.48 8.77
N THR A 4 13.08 -12.66 8.92
CA THR A 4 13.53 -13.48 7.79
C THR A 4 12.38 -14.36 7.31
N VAL A 5 11.79 -14.03 6.17
CA VAL A 5 10.73 -14.85 5.54
C VAL A 5 11.38 -15.95 4.69
N ARG A 6 10.97 -17.21 4.92
CA ARG A 6 11.45 -18.36 4.14
C ARG A 6 11.01 -18.26 2.67
N LYS A 7 11.96 -18.41 1.75
CA LYS A 7 11.70 -18.56 0.31
C LYS A 7 10.87 -19.82 0.05
N ILE A 8 9.64 -19.64 -0.42
CA ILE A 8 8.86 -20.74 -1.01
C ILE A 8 9.07 -20.67 -2.52
N ARG A 9 9.72 -21.68 -3.10
CA ARG A 9 9.80 -21.88 -4.55
C ARG A 9 8.55 -22.62 -5.02
N ILE A 10 7.75 -22.00 -5.88
CA ILE A 10 6.61 -22.64 -6.53
C ILE A 10 6.89 -22.67 -8.04
N TYR A 11 6.76 -23.83 -8.65
CA TYR A 11 6.93 -24.05 -10.10
C TYR A 11 5.56 -23.92 -10.80
N GLY A 12 5.52 -23.08 -11.84
CA GLY A 12 4.35 -22.80 -12.66
C GLY A 12 4.06 -21.31 -12.65
N GLY A 13 3.86 -20.63 -13.78
CA GLY A 13 3.74 -19.19 -13.99
C GLY A 13 3.36 -18.42 -12.71
N ASP A 14 4.37 -17.83 -12.03
CA ASP A 14 4.24 -17.48 -10.60
C ASP A 14 3.51 -16.16 -10.42
N PHE A 15 2.21 -16.25 -10.13
CA PHE A 15 1.44 -15.12 -9.61
C PHE A 15 1.58 -15.07 -8.08
N VAL A 16 2.49 -14.28 -7.56
CA VAL A 16 2.77 -14.22 -6.12
C VAL A 16 2.43 -12.85 -5.55
N ILE A 17 1.60 -12.81 -4.51
CA ILE A 17 1.50 -11.66 -3.60
C ILE A 17 2.06 -12.07 -2.25
N ARG A 18 3.00 -11.33 -1.73
CA ARG A 18 3.60 -11.55 -0.42
C ARG A 18 3.99 -10.24 0.25
N GLU A 19 4.23 -10.30 1.54
CA GLU A 19 4.92 -9.20 2.23
C GLU A 19 6.29 -8.96 1.59
N ALA A 20 6.62 -7.70 1.39
CA ALA A 20 7.91 -7.29 0.88
C ALA A 20 9.01 -7.48 1.92
N THR A 21 10.21 -7.75 1.41
CA THR A 21 11.44 -7.87 2.21
C THR A 21 12.43 -6.77 1.81
N GLN A 22 13.52 -6.65 2.54
CA GLN A 22 14.59 -5.68 2.21
C GLN A 22 15.15 -5.86 0.79
N GLU A 23 15.11 -7.10 0.27
CA GLU A 23 15.55 -7.40 -1.12
C GLU A 23 14.63 -6.74 -2.18
N ASP A 24 13.38 -6.41 -1.82
CA ASP A 24 12.39 -5.84 -2.73
C ASP A 24 12.43 -4.30 -2.81
N THR A 25 13.22 -3.64 -1.96
CA THR A 25 13.20 -2.17 -1.83
C THR A 25 13.48 -1.42 -3.13
N LEU A 26 14.35 -1.95 -4.00
CA LEU A 26 14.59 -1.36 -5.32
C LEU A 26 13.37 -1.51 -6.23
N ALA A 27 12.80 -2.71 -6.33
CA ALA A 27 11.62 -2.95 -7.16
C ALA A 27 10.41 -2.13 -6.68
N LEU A 28 10.23 -2.01 -5.36
CA LEU A 28 9.21 -1.14 -4.77
C LEU A 28 9.43 0.33 -5.13
N ALA A 29 10.66 0.82 -5.05
CA ALA A 29 10.99 2.20 -5.41
C ALA A 29 10.73 2.49 -6.89
N GLU A 30 11.05 1.55 -7.78
CA GLU A 30 10.80 1.65 -9.23
C GLU A 30 9.31 1.65 -9.59
N LEU A 31 8.48 0.95 -8.81
CA LEU A 31 7.01 1.01 -8.94
C LEU A 31 6.47 2.30 -8.35
N ALA A 32 6.91 2.65 -7.15
CA ALA A 32 6.37 3.77 -6.38
C ALA A 32 6.70 5.14 -6.97
N ILE A 33 7.82 5.29 -7.69
CA ILE A 33 8.17 6.55 -8.38
C ILE A 33 7.12 6.95 -9.42
N LYS A 34 6.38 5.99 -9.95
CA LYS A 34 5.28 6.21 -10.90
C LYS A 34 4.03 6.76 -10.21
N LEU A 35 3.84 6.41 -8.94
CA LEU A 35 2.76 6.92 -8.10
C LEU A 35 3.15 8.26 -7.44
N TRP A 36 4.40 8.36 -6.98
CA TRP A 36 4.94 9.49 -6.23
C TRP A 36 6.12 10.15 -6.97
N SER A 37 5.83 10.80 -8.09
CA SER A 37 6.81 11.38 -9.02
C SER A 37 7.66 12.53 -8.43
N GLY A 38 7.32 13.04 -7.25
CA GLY A 38 8.08 14.07 -6.53
C GLY A 38 9.29 13.55 -5.74
N HIS A 39 9.52 12.23 -5.72
CA HIS A 39 10.60 11.59 -4.97
C HIS A 39 11.71 11.07 -5.89
N THR A 40 12.83 10.69 -5.29
CA THR A 40 13.91 9.96 -5.96
C THR A 40 13.85 8.46 -5.61
N ILE A 41 14.44 7.62 -6.44
CA ILE A 41 14.56 6.17 -6.17
C ILE A 41 15.26 5.93 -4.81
N LEU A 42 16.27 6.71 -4.47
CA LEU A 42 17.00 6.54 -3.22
C LEU A 42 16.13 6.85 -1.99
N GLU A 43 15.36 7.95 -2.04
CA GLU A 43 14.41 8.31 -0.98
C GLU A 43 13.36 7.22 -0.80
N LEU A 44 12.77 6.73 -1.89
CA LEU A 44 11.77 5.67 -1.85
C LEU A 44 12.33 4.34 -1.34
N LYS A 45 13.56 3.98 -1.72
CA LYS A 45 14.24 2.79 -1.16
C LYS A 45 14.43 2.91 0.34
N THR A 46 14.85 4.07 0.84
CA THR A 46 15.01 4.32 2.27
C THR A 46 13.67 4.24 2.98
N LEU A 47 12.64 4.88 2.45
CA LEU A 47 11.28 4.81 2.97
C LEU A 47 10.78 3.36 3.09
N PHE A 48 10.90 2.57 2.02
CA PHE A 48 10.44 1.18 2.05
C PHE A 48 11.26 0.30 3.01
N LEU A 49 12.55 0.57 3.15
CA LEU A 49 13.37 -0.12 4.14
C LEU A 49 12.86 0.12 5.57
N ASP A 50 12.56 1.38 5.91
CA ASP A 50 12.03 1.77 7.21
C ASP A 50 10.65 1.13 7.46
N LEU A 51 9.77 1.15 6.45
CA LEU A 51 8.44 0.54 6.53
C LEU A 51 8.50 -0.98 6.73
N ILE A 52 9.36 -1.67 6.00
CA ILE A 52 9.55 -3.13 6.11
C ILE A 52 10.08 -3.53 7.50
N CYS A 53 10.85 -2.66 8.13
CA CYS A 53 11.37 -2.88 9.49
C CYS A 53 10.40 -2.43 10.60
N SER A 54 9.29 -1.80 10.26
CA SER A 54 8.28 -1.31 11.22
C SER A 54 7.26 -2.40 11.57
N ASP A 55 6.88 -2.48 12.85
CA ASP A 55 5.77 -3.35 13.28
C ASP A 55 4.39 -2.73 12.97
N ASN A 56 4.34 -1.42 12.72
CA ASN A 56 3.12 -0.66 12.44
C ASN A 56 2.86 -0.44 10.96
N ALA A 57 3.63 -1.08 10.08
CA ALA A 57 3.47 -0.97 8.64
C ALA A 57 3.66 -2.31 7.95
N VAL A 58 3.08 -2.43 6.77
CA VAL A 58 3.31 -3.56 5.86
C VAL A 58 3.33 -3.05 4.43
N VAL A 59 4.16 -3.66 3.62
CA VAL A 59 4.14 -3.48 2.17
C VAL A 59 3.93 -4.84 1.52
N PHE A 60 2.88 -4.97 0.73
CA PHE A 60 2.66 -6.14 -0.11
C PHE A 60 3.17 -5.86 -1.52
N ILE A 61 3.85 -6.82 -2.12
CA ILE A 61 4.35 -6.74 -3.49
C ILE A 61 3.78 -7.88 -4.33
N LYS A 62 3.37 -7.57 -5.55
CA LYS A 62 2.87 -8.52 -6.54
C LYS A 62 3.93 -8.79 -7.59
N TYR A 63 4.19 -10.08 -7.82
CA TYR A 63 5.05 -10.57 -8.90
C TYR A 63 4.22 -11.37 -9.91
N VAL A 64 4.55 -11.21 -11.19
CA VAL A 64 4.12 -12.05 -12.31
C VAL A 64 5.38 -12.42 -13.09
N ASP A 65 5.64 -13.71 -13.26
CA ASP A 65 6.80 -14.24 -13.97
C ASP A 65 8.14 -13.60 -13.51
N ASN A 66 8.33 -13.48 -12.19
CA ASN A 66 9.47 -12.84 -11.53
C ASN A 66 9.62 -11.31 -11.77
N LYS A 67 8.67 -10.66 -12.43
CA LYS A 67 8.62 -9.20 -12.57
C LYS A 67 7.71 -8.63 -11.48
N ALA A 68 8.20 -7.66 -10.72
CA ALA A 68 7.37 -6.88 -9.81
C ALA A 68 6.43 -5.99 -10.64
N ILE A 69 5.12 -6.12 -10.44
CA ILE A 69 4.10 -5.43 -11.25
C ILE A 69 3.18 -4.54 -10.44
N GLY A 70 3.26 -4.58 -9.13
CA GLY A 70 2.41 -3.75 -8.27
C GLY A 70 2.74 -3.92 -6.80
N PHE A 71 2.28 -2.98 -6.00
CA PHE A 71 2.43 -2.99 -4.55
C PHE A 71 1.23 -2.32 -3.87
N ALA A 72 1.09 -2.58 -2.57
CA ALA A 72 0.24 -1.81 -1.67
C ALA A 72 0.97 -1.58 -0.35
N GLN A 73 0.88 -0.36 0.17
CA GLN A 73 1.44 0.05 1.45
C GLN A 73 0.30 0.34 2.43
N CYS A 74 0.35 -0.29 3.59
CA CYS A 74 -0.62 -0.09 4.67
C CYS A 74 0.10 0.19 5.98
N GLN A 75 -0.48 1.08 6.80
CA GLN A 75 0.02 1.41 8.14
C GLN A 75 -1.12 1.38 9.16
N LEU A 76 -0.76 1.22 10.43
CA LEU A 76 -1.66 1.49 11.55
C LEU A 76 -1.57 2.98 11.91
N ARG A 77 -2.71 3.63 11.96
CA ARG A 77 -2.83 5.00 12.49
C ARG A 77 -3.53 4.95 13.83
N ASN A 78 -2.87 5.47 14.86
CA ASN A 78 -3.39 5.54 16.23
C ASN A 78 -3.95 6.92 16.57
N ASP A 79 -3.59 7.94 15.78
CA ASP A 79 -4.11 9.29 15.88
C ASP A 79 -5.42 9.42 15.09
N TYR A 80 -6.03 10.60 15.14
CA TYR A 80 -7.26 10.89 14.43
C TYR A 80 -7.15 10.60 12.93
N VAL A 81 -8.12 9.86 12.43
CA VAL A 81 -8.31 9.60 10.99
C VAL A 81 -9.71 10.08 10.60
N GLU A 82 -9.79 10.95 9.59
CA GLU A 82 -11.05 11.51 9.11
C GLU A 82 -12.04 10.41 8.71
N GLY A 83 -13.27 10.52 9.22
CA GLY A 83 -14.36 9.59 8.92
C GLY A 83 -14.31 8.27 9.64
N THR A 84 -13.45 8.11 10.68
CA THR A 84 -13.39 6.89 11.50
C THR A 84 -13.65 7.21 12.99
N ASP A 85 -14.13 6.20 13.72
CA ASP A 85 -14.50 6.31 15.14
C ASP A 85 -13.61 5.48 16.06
N THR A 86 -12.73 4.63 15.50
CA THR A 86 -11.92 3.67 16.27
C THR A 86 -10.42 3.95 16.16
N SER A 87 -9.63 3.27 17.00
CA SER A 87 -8.17 3.28 16.99
C SER A 87 -7.66 1.93 17.50
N PRO A 88 -6.67 1.30 16.86
CA PRO A 88 -6.02 1.75 15.61
C PRO A 88 -6.91 1.58 14.37
N VAL A 89 -6.64 2.39 13.36
CA VAL A 89 -7.24 2.28 12.03
C VAL A 89 -6.19 1.75 11.06
N GLY A 90 -6.56 0.76 10.21
CA GLY A 90 -5.74 0.38 9.07
C GLY A 90 -5.82 1.46 8.01
N TYR A 91 -4.69 1.90 7.47
CA TYR A 91 -4.66 2.99 6.49
C TYR A 91 -3.90 2.58 5.23
N LEU A 92 -4.59 2.64 4.09
CA LEU A 92 -3.96 2.43 2.78
C LEU A 92 -3.24 3.71 2.38
N GLU A 93 -1.92 3.71 2.43
CA GLU A 93 -1.08 4.86 2.10
C GLU A 93 -0.82 4.97 0.59
N GLY A 94 -0.82 3.85 -0.11
CA GLY A 94 -0.66 3.81 -1.54
C GLY A 94 -0.87 2.42 -2.12
N ILE A 95 -1.39 2.38 -3.33
CA ILE A 95 -1.58 1.16 -4.11
C ILE A 95 -1.30 1.46 -5.58
N PHE A 96 -0.53 0.60 -6.21
CA PHE A 96 -0.16 0.74 -7.61
C PHE A 96 -0.09 -0.62 -8.29
N VAL A 97 -0.56 -0.69 -9.51
CA VAL A 97 -0.38 -1.82 -10.42
C VAL A 97 -0.02 -1.26 -11.78
N GLU A 98 0.98 -1.84 -12.44
CA GLU A 98 1.37 -1.45 -13.81
C GLU A 98 0.18 -1.53 -14.76
N GLU A 99 0.02 -0.54 -15.63
CA GLU A 99 -1.13 -0.38 -16.52
C GLU A 99 -1.35 -1.62 -17.40
N GLU A 100 -0.29 -2.21 -17.93
CA GLU A 100 -0.34 -3.43 -18.76
C GLU A 100 -0.92 -4.65 -18.03
N TYR A 101 -0.92 -4.62 -16.68
CA TYR A 101 -1.51 -5.65 -15.80
C TYR A 101 -2.84 -5.20 -15.17
N GLY A 102 -3.38 -4.06 -15.59
CA GLY A 102 -4.68 -3.55 -15.15
C GLY A 102 -5.83 -4.52 -15.45
N HIS A 103 -6.97 -4.31 -14.78
CA HIS A 103 -8.20 -5.09 -14.98
C HIS A 103 -8.13 -6.60 -14.70
N ASN A 104 -7.01 -7.09 -14.14
CA ASN A 104 -6.84 -8.49 -13.73
C ASN A 104 -7.21 -8.74 -12.25
N GLY A 105 -7.74 -7.74 -11.55
CA GLY A 105 -8.09 -7.86 -10.13
C GLY A 105 -6.91 -7.74 -9.16
N TYR A 106 -5.70 -7.51 -9.61
CA TYR A 106 -4.50 -7.49 -8.77
C TYR A 106 -4.51 -6.39 -7.71
N ALA A 107 -5.06 -5.21 -8.03
CA ALA A 107 -5.21 -4.14 -7.03
C ALA A 107 -6.17 -4.58 -5.90
N LYS A 108 -7.28 -5.26 -6.24
CA LYS A 108 -8.20 -5.82 -5.24
C LYS A 108 -7.53 -6.89 -4.38
N GLU A 109 -6.70 -7.76 -4.97
CA GLU A 109 -5.95 -8.77 -4.21
C GLU A 109 -4.96 -8.12 -3.24
N LEU A 110 -4.22 -7.09 -3.67
CA LEU A 110 -3.30 -6.32 -2.84
C LEU A 110 -4.03 -5.61 -1.69
N LEU A 111 -5.15 -4.94 -1.99
CA LEU A 111 -5.98 -4.29 -0.98
C LEU A 111 -6.49 -5.30 0.06
N SER A 112 -6.99 -6.45 -0.38
CA SER A 112 -7.47 -7.51 0.54
C SER A 112 -6.37 -8.03 1.46
N LYS A 113 -5.12 -8.06 1.03
CA LYS A 113 -3.98 -8.38 1.90
C LYS A 113 -3.77 -7.31 2.98
N CYS A 114 -3.87 -6.02 2.62
CA CYS A 114 -3.79 -4.90 3.57
C CYS A 114 -4.93 -4.95 4.60
N GLU A 115 -6.16 -5.15 4.15
CA GLU A 115 -7.32 -5.26 5.04
C GLU A 115 -7.20 -6.44 6.02
N ASN A 116 -6.75 -7.60 5.55
CA ASN A 116 -6.54 -8.76 6.42
C ASN A 116 -5.42 -8.51 7.44
N TRP A 117 -4.32 -7.89 7.03
CA TRP A 117 -3.25 -7.50 7.92
C TRP A 117 -3.72 -6.53 9.02
N ALA A 118 -4.58 -5.57 8.68
CA ALA A 118 -5.18 -4.64 9.64
C ALA A 118 -6.14 -5.36 10.61
N LYS A 119 -6.99 -6.27 10.10
CA LYS A 119 -7.90 -7.09 10.93
C LYS A 119 -7.13 -7.97 11.94
N GLU A 120 -6.01 -8.57 11.54
CA GLU A 120 -5.13 -9.34 12.43
C GLU A 120 -4.53 -8.47 13.55
N ARG A 121 -4.53 -7.14 13.39
CA ARG A 121 -4.09 -6.12 14.36
C ARG A 121 -5.24 -5.43 15.08
N HIS A 122 -6.41 -6.06 15.05
CA HIS A 122 -7.63 -5.62 15.73
C HIS A 122 -8.23 -4.31 15.21
N CYS A 123 -7.86 -3.86 14.00
CA CYS A 123 -8.56 -2.77 13.35
C CYS A 123 -9.97 -3.22 12.95
N THR A 124 -10.96 -2.40 13.26
CA THR A 124 -12.34 -2.58 12.84
C THR A 124 -12.73 -1.63 11.71
N GLU A 125 -11.89 -0.65 11.43
CA GLU A 125 -12.03 0.30 10.34
C GLU A 125 -10.77 0.33 9.48
N PHE A 126 -10.96 0.66 8.20
CA PHE A 126 -9.90 0.76 7.21
C PHE A 126 -10.14 2.01 6.36
N ALA A 127 -9.18 2.90 6.29
CA ALA A 127 -9.31 4.20 5.65
C ALA A 127 -8.24 4.43 4.57
N SER A 128 -8.45 5.44 3.77
CA SER A 128 -7.53 5.93 2.75
C SER A 128 -7.91 7.35 2.35
N ASP A 129 -7.06 8.00 1.56
CA ASP A 129 -7.37 9.27 0.93
C ASP A 129 -6.88 9.33 -0.51
N CYS A 130 -7.33 10.31 -1.24
CA CYS A 130 -6.77 10.66 -2.55
C CYS A 130 -6.90 12.17 -2.80
N ALA A 131 -6.07 12.70 -3.70
CA ALA A 131 -6.20 14.06 -4.15
C ALA A 131 -7.60 14.30 -4.77
N ILE A 132 -8.18 15.48 -4.52
CA ILE A 132 -9.56 15.81 -4.90
C ILE A 132 -9.82 15.75 -6.41
N ASP A 133 -8.78 15.92 -7.20
CA ASP A 133 -8.78 15.86 -8.67
C ASP A 133 -8.37 14.49 -9.23
N ASN A 134 -8.04 13.53 -8.36
CA ASN A 134 -7.67 12.16 -8.77
C ASN A 134 -8.91 11.29 -8.94
N GLU A 135 -9.63 11.48 -10.04
CA GLU A 135 -10.85 10.72 -10.35
C GLU A 135 -10.61 9.21 -10.49
N ILE A 136 -9.43 8.79 -10.93
CA ILE A 136 -9.09 7.37 -11.08
C ILE A 136 -9.05 6.71 -9.71
N SER A 137 -8.34 7.32 -8.76
CA SER A 137 -8.26 6.85 -7.39
C SER A 137 -9.62 6.88 -6.70
N PHE A 138 -10.40 7.95 -6.88
CA PHE A 138 -11.75 8.06 -6.33
C PHE A 138 -12.66 6.91 -6.79
N LYS A 139 -12.71 6.64 -8.10
CA LYS A 139 -13.50 5.53 -8.67
C LYS A 139 -13.00 4.17 -8.19
N PHE A 140 -11.68 4.00 -8.05
CA PHE A 140 -11.09 2.79 -7.49
C PHE A 140 -11.60 2.55 -6.06
N HIS A 141 -11.50 3.55 -5.16
CA HIS A 141 -11.94 3.41 -3.78
C HIS A 141 -13.43 3.01 -3.68
N LEU A 142 -14.30 3.69 -4.41
CA LEU A 142 -15.73 3.34 -4.43
C LEU A 142 -15.96 1.91 -4.95
N SER A 143 -15.24 1.48 -5.98
CA SER A 143 -15.35 0.12 -6.53
C SER A 143 -14.86 -0.98 -5.57
N MET A 144 -13.99 -0.61 -4.63
CA MET A 144 -13.46 -1.50 -3.59
C MET A 144 -14.31 -1.50 -2.31
N GLY A 145 -15.39 -0.73 -2.27
CA GLY A 145 -16.32 -0.69 -1.15
C GLY A 145 -16.03 0.38 -0.10
N PHE A 146 -15.09 1.30 -0.37
CA PHE A 146 -14.96 2.49 0.47
C PHE A 146 -16.15 3.43 0.25
N GLU A 147 -16.50 4.16 1.30
CA GLU A 147 -17.48 5.25 1.26
C GLU A 147 -16.76 6.58 1.37
N GLU A 148 -17.23 7.60 0.64
CA GLU A 148 -16.70 8.96 0.80
C GLU A 148 -17.08 9.50 2.18
N ALA A 149 -16.10 9.72 3.06
CA ALA A 149 -16.32 10.22 4.40
C ALA A 149 -16.38 11.75 4.42
N ASN A 150 -15.40 12.43 3.83
CA ASN A 150 -15.32 13.90 3.84
C ASN A 150 -14.39 14.43 2.75
N ARG A 151 -14.47 15.74 2.49
CA ARG A 151 -13.52 16.52 1.68
C ARG A 151 -12.96 17.65 2.51
N ILE A 152 -11.64 17.70 2.67
CA ILE A 152 -10.97 18.69 3.53
C ILE A 152 -9.98 19.54 2.71
N ILE A 153 -9.71 20.74 3.23
CA ILE A 153 -8.66 21.63 2.75
C ILE A 153 -7.57 21.69 3.82
N CYS A 154 -6.35 21.28 3.47
CA CYS A 154 -5.22 21.29 4.39
C CYS A 154 -4.48 22.63 4.31
N PHE A 155 -4.09 23.19 5.44
CA PHE A 155 -3.30 24.42 5.54
C PHE A 155 -1.97 24.14 6.24
N ARG A 156 -0.91 24.81 5.78
CA ARG A 156 0.42 24.79 6.38
C ARG A 156 0.92 26.21 6.57
N LYS A 157 1.66 26.46 7.66
CA LYS A 157 2.39 27.70 7.93
C LYS A 157 3.76 27.36 8.53
N ASP A 158 4.81 27.93 7.99
CA ASP A 158 6.14 27.91 8.60
C ASP A 158 6.20 29.00 9.71
N ILE A 159 6.85 28.71 10.84
CA ILE A 159 6.97 29.60 12.00
C ILE A 159 8.43 29.79 12.40
#